data_de4dce89c934b0b1326c2a95cd53fccb
#
_entry.id   de4dce89c934b0b1326c2a95cd53fccb
#
_cell.length_a   1.000
_cell.length_b   1.000
_cell.length_c   1.000
_cell.angle_alpha   90.00
_cell.angle_beta   90.00
_cell.angle_gamma   90.00
#
_symmetry.space_group_name_H-M   'P 1'
#
loop_
_entity.id
_entity.type
_entity.pdbx_description
1 polymer ?
#
loop_
_entity_poly.entity_id
_entity_poly.type
_entity_poly.pdbx_seq_one_letter_code
_entity_poly.pdbx_strand_id
1 'polypeptide(L)'
;MKEMNRREFLTLSGASVAMLALAACGGAPSTPVAPTGKEAKVLEALNLYRGELSPLTLDSGLNKAAEEVAKMILLNKPLDDMNSYAEFDKAIAGYKKAEAYQPIGLSMNVETNKAAPRYVCQDDAKLMGEQLMAQTGDPALKQLKSPKLKLVGIHVFEYGSATYWVAVVAEGGKTA
;
A
#
# COMPACT_ATOMS: atom_id res chain seq x y z
N MET A 1 -21.56 36.47 -14.55
CA MET A 1 -20.68 35.27 -14.49
C MET A 1 -19.59 35.56 -13.49
N LYS A 2 -19.48 34.79 -12.41
CA LYS A 2 -18.50 34.99 -11.34
C LYS A 2 -17.20 34.31 -11.77
N GLU A 3 -16.13 35.07 -11.93
CA GLU A 3 -14.82 34.51 -12.29
C GLU A 3 -14.30 33.64 -11.15
N MET A 4 -14.09 32.37 -11.45
CA MET A 4 -13.53 31.39 -10.52
C MET A 4 -12.04 31.65 -10.34
N ASN A 5 -11.60 31.83 -9.10
CA ASN A 5 -10.21 32.17 -8.76
C ASN A 5 -9.32 30.93 -8.95
N ARG A 6 -8.06 31.12 -9.41
CA ARG A 6 -7.08 30.07 -9.69
C ARG A 6 -6.89 29.07 -8.51
N ARG A 7 -7.10 29.51 -7.28
CA ARG A 7 -7.04 28.64 -6.09
C ARG A 7 -8.23 27.67 -5.98
N GLU A 8 -9.43 28.09 -6.39
CA GLU A 8 -10.61 27.24 -6.39
C GLU A 8 -10.55 26.16 -7.48
N PHE A 9 -9.91 26.47 -8.63
CA PHE A 9 -9.69 25.52 -9.70
C PHE A 9 -8.73 24.39 -9.28
N LEU A 10 -7.67 24.69 -8.52
CA LEU A 10 -6.70 23.71 -8.05
C LEU A 10 -7.25 22.79 -6.97
N THR A 11 -8.22 23.22 -6.17
CA THR A 11 -8.89 22.38 -5.18
C THR A 11 -9.95 21.43 -5.78
N LEU A 12 -10.57 21.82 -6.88
CA LEU A 12 -11.54 20.97 -7.61
C LEU A 12 -10.86 19.95 -8.53
N SER A 13 -9.70 20.27 -9.09
CA SER A 13 -8.98 19.38 -10.01
C SER A 13 -8.16 18.28 -9.30
N GLY A 14 -7.87 18.45 -8.01
CA GLY A 14 -7.11 17.45 -7.22
C GLY A 14 -7.85 16.14 -6.94
N ALA A 15 -9.18 16.13 -7.03
CA ALA A 15 -9.99 14.95 -6.68
C ALA A 15 -10.47 14.12 -7.88
N SER A 16 -10.36 14.64 -9.11
CA SER A 16 -11.04 14.02 -10.27
C SER A 16 -10.10 13.45 -11.34
N VAL A 17 -8.80 13.64 -11.28
CA VAL A 17 -7.88 13.22 -12.36
C VAL A 17 -7.34 11.80 -12.17
N ALA A 18 -7.53 11.17 -11.01
CA ALA A 18 -7.03 9.81 -10.75
C ALA A 18 -7.86 8.69 -11.42
N MET A 19 -9.03 8.97 -12.01
CA MET A 19 -9.94 7.92 -12.49
C MET A 19 -9.85 7.58 -13.99
N LEU A 20 -9.08 8.28 -14.81
CA LEU A 20 -9.16 8.13 -16.28
C LEU A 20 -7.94 7.52 -16.98
N ALA A 21 -6.88 7.11 -16.28
CA ALA A 21 -5.65 6.65 -16.94
C ALA A 21 -5.46 5.12 -17.04
N LEU A 22 -6.42 4.28 -16.61
CA LEU A 22 -6.23 2.83 -16.49
C LEU A 22 -6.95 1.96 -17.52
N ALA A 23 -7.53 2.52 -18.57
CA ALA A 23 -8.30 1.74 -19.58
C ALA A 23 -7.45 1.11 -20.70
N ALA A 24 -6.10 1.15 -20.66
CA ALA A 24 -5.28 0.82 -21.83
C ALA A 24 -4.28 -0.33 -21.66
N CYS A 25 -4.37 -1.18 -20.62
CA CYS A 25 -3.53 -2.40 -20.56
C CYS A 25 -4.41 -3.60 -20.20
N GLY A 26 -4.61 -4.48 -21.20
CA GLY A 26 -5.40 -5.69 -21.08
C GLY A 26 -4.91 -6.62 -19.96
N GLY A 27 -5.70 -6.70 -18.92
CA GLY A 27 -5.68 -7.64 -17.81
C GLY A 27 -7.03 -7.57 -17.16
N ALA A 28 -7.54 -8.67 -16.60
CA ALA A 28 -8.84 -8.69 -15.92
C ALA A 28 -9.00 -7.49 -14.99
N PRO A 29 -10.18 -6.82 -14.97
CA PRO A 29 -10.34 -5.53 -14.33
C PRO A 29 -10.14 -5.67 -12.82
N SER A 30 -8.96 -5.27 -12.34
CA SER A 30 -8.80 -4.86 -10.95
C SER A 30 -9.64 -3.60 -10.80
N THR A 31 -10.67 -3.65 -9.96
CA THR A 31 -11.56 -2.50 -9.76
C THR A 31 -10.80 -1.47 -8.92
N PRO A 32 -10.51 -0.26 -9.45
CA PRO A 32 -9.94 0.80 -8.64
C PRO A 32 -10.90 1.10 -7.49
N VAL A 33 -10.42 0.99 -6.27
CA VAL A 33 -11.20 1.31 -5.07
C VAL A 33 -10.87 2.76 -4.68
N ALA A 34 -11.89 3.57 -4.50
CA ALA A 34 -11.70 4.91 -3.96
C ALA A 34 -11.20 4.78 -2.51
N PRO A 35 -10.02 5.36 -2.17
CA PRO A 35 -9.50 5.29 -0.83
C PRO A 35 -10.40 6.04 0.15
N THR A 36 -10.64 5.47 1.32
CA THR A 36 -11.44 6.09 2.39
C THR A 36 -10.68 6.10 3.72
N GLY A 37 -10.94 7.11 4.54
CA GLY A 37 -10.43 7.17 5.91
C GLY A 37 -8.91 7.08 6.03
N LYS A 38 -8.44 6.23 6.93
CA LYS A 38 -7.00 6.05 7.25
C LYS A 38 -6.22 5.44 6.09
N GLU A 39 -6.83 4.59 5.27
CA GLU A 39 -6.18 4.00 4.09
C GLU A 39 -5.80 5.07 3.05
N ALA A 40 -6.66 6.10 2.89
CA ALA A 40 -6.35 7.25 2.04
C ALA A 40 -5.10 8.00 2.51
N LYS A 41 -4.94 8.15 3.83
CA LYS A 41 -3.77 8.80 4.44
C LYS A 41 -2.50 7.99 4.24
N VAL A 42 -2.59 6.67 4.36
CA VAL A 42 -1.45 5.78 4.07
C VAL A 42 -1.07 5.83 2.60
N LEU A 43 -2.05 5.79 1.68
CA LEU A 43 -1.78 5.93 0.24
C LEU A 43 -1.08 7.26 -0.08
N GLU A 44 -1.56 8.36 0.50
CA GLU A 44 -0.95 9.68 0.35
C GLU A 44 0.50 9.67 0.85
N ALA A 45 0.76 9.11 2.05
CA ALA A 45 2.11 9.00 2.61
C ALA A 45 3.06 8.16 1.74
N LEU A 46 2.59 7.03 1.20
CA LEU A 46 3.36 6.20 0.27
C LEU A 46 3.71 6.96 -1.01
N ASN A 47 2.77 7.73 -1.55
CA ASN A 47 2.99 8.55 -2.75
C ASN A 47 3.91 9.74 -2.47
N LEU A 48 3.84 10.36 -1.29
CA LEU A 48 4.83 11.36 -0.85
C LEU A 48 6.24 10.75 -0.76
N TYR A 49 6.38 9.55 -0.18
CA TYR A 49 7.66 8.83 -0.14
C TYR A 49 8.21 8.54 -1.55
N ARG A 50 7.35 8.22 -2.52
CA ARG A 50 7.74 7.99 -3.93
C ARG A 50 8.24 9.25 -4.63
N GLY A 51 7.78 10.42 -4.21
CA GLY A 51 8.16 11.72 -4.79
C GLY A 51 7.60 11.90 -6.20
N GLU A 52 8.46 12.13 -7.19
CA GLU A 52 8.10 12.41 -8.59
C GLU A 52 7.70 11.16 -9.40
N LEU A 53 7.82 9.97 -8.82
CA LEU A 53 7.39 8.73 -9.50
C LEU A 53 5.86 8.71 -9.66
N SER A 54 5.39 8.02 -10.70
CA SER A 54 3.94 7.81 -10.91
C SER A 54 3.27 7.32 -9.63
N PRO A 55 2.16 7.93 -9.21
CA PRO A 55 1.48 7.56 -7.98
C PRO A 55 0.95 6.11 -8.05
N LEU A 56 0.94 5.44 -6.90
CA LEU A 56 0.28 4.16 -6.72
C LEU A 56 -1.23 4.34 -6.69
N THR A 57 -1.95 3.36 -7.23
CA THR A 57 -3.41 3.29 -7.21
C THR A 57 -3.85 2.11 -6.35
N LEU A 58 -4.89 2.29 -5.53
CA LEU A 58 -5.45 1.20 -4.73
C LEU A 58 -6.07 0.11 -5.63
N ASP A 59 -5.83 -1.14 -5.23
CA ASP A 59 -6.35 -2.33 -5.88
C ASP A 59 -7.04 -3.25 -4.87
N SER A 60 -8.29 -3.64 -5.16
CA SER A 60 -9.11 -4.43 -4.23
C SER A 60 -8.56 -5.84 -3.95
N GLY A 61 -7.91 -6.45 -4.93
CA GLY A 61 -7.29 -7.76 -4.74
C GLY A 61 -6.03 -7.67 -3.88
N LEU A 62 -5.23 -6.61 -4.06
CA LEU A 62 -4.07 -6.35 -3.20
C LEU A 62 -4.49 -5.91 -1.80
N ASN A 63 -5.67 -5.26 -1.61
CA ASN A 63 -6.20 -4.99 -0.27
C ASN A 63 -6.44 -6.30 0.50
N LYS A 64 -6.97 -7.33 -0.16
CA LYS A 64 -7.09 -8.67 0.45
C LYS A 64 -5.74 -9.26 0.83
N ALA A 65 -4.73 -9.09 -0.02
CA ALA A 65 -3.38 -9.54 0.31
C ALA A 65 -2.81 -8.78 1.54
N ALA A 66 -3.03 -7.48 1.63
CA ALA A 66 -2.64 -6.69 2.80
C ALA A 66 -3.41 -7.13 4.06
N GLU A 67 -4.69 -7.46 3.95
CA GLU A 67 -5.48 -8.04 5.04
C GLU A 67 -4.88 -9.37 5.53
N GLU A 68 -4.44 -10.26 4.64
CA GLU A 68 -3.79 -11.51 5.04
C GLU A 68 -2.46 -11.26 5.78
N VAL A 69 -1.69 -10.26 5.38
CA VAL A 69 -0.49 -9.83 6.13
C VAL A 69 -0.86 -9.36 7.54
N ALA A 70 -1.91 -8.55 7.68
CA ALA A 70 -2.39 -8.11 8.99
C ALA A 70 -2.86 -9.29 9.85
N LYS A 71 -3.54 -10.28 9.26
CA LYS A 71 -3.93 -11.52 9.97
C LYS A 71 -2.73 -12.30 10.49
N MET A 72 -1.64 -12.39 9.72
CA MET A 72 -0.40 -13.03 10.20
C MET A 72 0.12 -12.35 11.46
N ILE A 73 0.09 -11.01 11.50
CA ILE A 73 0.49 -10.22 12.66
C ILE A 73 -0.46 -10.46 13.84
N LEU A 74 -1.76 -10.32 13.62
CA LEU A 74 -2.78 -10.44 14.67
C LEU A 74 -2.83 -11.84 15.28
N LEU A 75 -2.61 -12.87 14.47
CA LEU A 75 -2.56 -14.27 14.91
C LEU A 75 -1.18 -14.68 15.41
N ASN A 76 -0.22 -13.75 15.43
CA ASN A 76 1.14 -13.98 15.92
C ASN A 76 1.80 -15.20 15.24
N LYS A 77 1.64 -15.27 13.90
CA LYS A 77 2.14 -16.38 13.09
C LYS A 77 3.66 -16.34 12.94
N PRO A 78 4.34 -17.49 12.95
CA PRO A 78 5.76 -17.55 12.60
C PRO A 78 5.96 -17.23 11.13
N LEU A 79 7.05 -16.50 10.83
CA LEU A 79 7.36 -16.07 9.45
C LEU A 79 8.06 -17.16 8.62
N ASP A 80 8.52 -18.23 9.24
CA ASP A 80 9.12 -19.41 8.61
C ASP A 80 8.11 -20.56 8.35
N ASP A 81 6.87 -20.42 8.83
CA ASP A 81 5.81 -21.38 8.55
C ASP A 81 5.16 -21.09 7.18
N MET A 82 5.44 -21.95 6.20
CA MET A 82 4.88 -21.85 4.85
C MET A 82 3.34 -21.80 4.83
N ASN A 83 2.66 -22.48 5.78
CA ASN A 83 1.19 -22.44 5.87
C ASN A 83 0.68 -21.04 6.29
N SER A 84 1.50 -20.24 6.98
CA SER A 84 1.15 -18.87 7.34
C SER A 84 0.96 -17.96 6.12
N TYR A 85 1.57 -18.30 4.99
CA TYR A 85 1.54 -17.52 3.76
C TYR A 85 0.54 -18.03 2.71
N ALA A 86 -0.07 -19.18 2.90
CA ALA A 86 -0.90 -19.83 1.87
C ALA A 86 -2.03 -18.93 1.35
N GLU A 87 -2.74 -18.23 2.22
CA GLU A 87 -3.82 -17.33 1.82
C GLU A 87 -3.28 -16.01 1.23
N PHE A 88 -2.16 -15.53 1.76
CA PHE A 88 -1.44 -14.40 1.16
C PHE A 88 -0.99 -14.73 -0.27
N ASP A 89 -0.36 -15.89 -0.47
CA ASP A 89 0.11 -16.32 -1.80
C ASP A 89 -1.04 -16.46 -2.80
N LYS A 90 -2.19 -16.98 -2.37
CA LYS A 90 -3.42 -17.01 -3.19
C LYS A 90 -3.88 -15.60 -3.57
N ALA A 91 -3.84 -14.66 -2.62
CA ALA A 91 -4.30 -13.30 -2.86
C ALA A 91 -3.43 -12.56 -3.89
N ILE A 92 -2.11 -12.78 -3.86
CA ILE A 92 -1.14 -12.17 -4.80
C ILE A 92 -0.92 -12.97 -6.08
N ALA A 93 -1.52 -14.16 -6.20
CA ALA A 93 -1.39 -14.99 -7.40
C ALA A 93 -1.84 -14.24 -8.65
N GLY A 94 -1.04 -14.28 -9.72
CA GLY A 94 -1.29 -13.61 -10.99
C GLY A 94 -0.91 -12.13 -11.04
N TYR A 95 -0.59 -11.47 -9.91
CA TYR A 95 -0.03 -10.11 -9.95
C TYR A 95 1.44 -10.13 -10.38
N LYS A 96 1.81 -9.13 -11.20
CA LYS A 96 3.22 -8.91 -11.54
C LYS A 96 3.91 -8.19 -10.38
N LYS A 97 4.68 -8.93 -9.61
CA LYS A 97 5.41 -8.46 -8.42
C LYS A 97 6.77 -7.86 -8.80
N ALA A 98 7.30 -6.97 -7.95
CA ALA A 98 8.68 -6.49 -8.04
C ALA A 98 9.69 -7.63 -7.74
N GLU A 99 10.92 -7.55 -8.26
CA GLU A 99 11.96 -8.56 -8.00
C GLU A 99 12.24 -8.75 -6.51
N ALA A 100 12.32 -7.64 -5.73
CA ALA A 100 12.54 -7.66 -4.29
C ALA A 100 11.23 -7.51 -3.52
N TYR A 101 10.23 -8.30 -3.89
CA TYR A 101 8.90 -8.19 -3.35
C TYR A 101 8.82 -8.59 -1.87
N GLN A 102 8.36 -7.64 -1.05
CA GLN A 102 8.08 -7.84 0.37
C GLN A 102 6.85 -7.02 0.79
N PRO A 103 5.99 -7.54 1.68
CA PRO A 103 4.96 -6.72 2.31
C PRO A 103 5.60 -5.57 3.10
N ILE A 104 5.03 -4.37 2.96
CA ILE A 104 5.48 -3.17 3.67
C ILE A 104 4.72 -3.09 4.98
N GLY A 105 5.41 -2.76 6.07
CA GLY A 105 4.80 -2.65 7.39
C GLY A 105 4.79 -3.94 8.20
N LEU A 106 5.33 -5.02 7.64
CA LEU A 106 5.62 -6.28 8.34
C LEU A 106 7.08 -6.32 8.76
N SER A 107 7.34 -6.75 9.98
CA SER A 107 8.68 -7.08 10.46
C SER A 107 8.67 -8.42 11.20
N MET A 108 9.84 -8.99 11.37
CA MET A 108 10.04 -10.17 12.22
C MET A 108 10.46 -9.73 13.61
N ASN A 109 9.79 -10.22 14.63
CA ASN A 109 10.32 -10.17 15.97
C ASN A 109 11.41 -11.25 16.10
N VAL A 110 12.65 -10.83 16.29
CA VAL A 110 13.82 -11.72 16.27
C VAL A 110 13.81 -12.75 17.40
N GLU A 111 13.27 -12.39 18.57
CA GLU A 111 13.22 -13.28 19.73
C GLU A 111 12.21 -14.39 19.58
N THR A 112 11.08 -14.11 18.94
CA THR A 112 9.94 -15.02 18.83
C THR A 112 9.78 -15.63 17.44
N ASN A 113 10.53 -15.16 16.44
CA ASN A 113 10.38 -15.49 15.02
C ASN A 113 8.96 -15.27 14.48
N LYS A 114 8.25 -14.27 15.00
CA LYS A 114 6.84 -14.00 14.67
C LYS A 114 6.67 -12.68 13.96
N ALA A 115 5.61 -12.62 13.17
CA ALA A 115 5.21 -11.40 12.49
C ALA A 115 4.88 -10.29 13.50
N ALA A 116 5.38 -9.07 13.26
CA ALA A 116 5.10 -7.90 14.07
C ALA A 116 4.79 -6.69 13.17
N PRO A 117 3.91 -5.77 13.62
CA PRO A 117 3.66 -4.55 12.87
C PRO A 117 4.83 -3.58 13.01
N ARG A 118 5.08 -2.79 11.94
CA ARG A 118 6.23 -1.87 11.91
C ARG A 118 5.84 -0.40 11.91
N TYR A 119 4.80 -0.03 11.18
CA TYR A 119 4.45 1.37 10.95
C TYR A 119 3.11 1.73 11.55
N VAL A 120 3.13 2.73 12.44
CA VAL A 120 1.92 3.29 13.05
C VAL A 120 1.17 4.12 12.01
N CYS A 121 -0.14 3.95 11.95
CA CYS A 121 -1.02 4.78 11.16
C CYS A 121 -1.30 6.08 11.90
N GLN A 122 -1.06 7.21 11.23
CA GLN A 122 -1.34 8.54 11.77
C GLN A 122 -2.37 9.25 10.89
N ASP A 123 -3.03 10.25 11.45
CA ASP A 123 -4.01 11.05 10.71
C ASP A 123 -3.34 12.06 9.76
N ASP A 124 -2.04 12.33 9.94
CA ASP A 124 -1.23 13.20 9.09
C ASP A 124 -0.37 12.38 8.11
N ALA A 125 -0.77 12.40 6.83
CA ALA A 125 -0.07 11.70 5.76
C ALA A 125 1.36 12.25 5.52
N LYS A 126 1.56 13.57 5.72
CA LYS A 126 2.88 14.18 5.54
C LYS A 126 3.85 13.67 6.60
N LEU A 127 3.41 13.64 7.86
CA LEU A 127 4.23 13.13 8.96
C LEU A 127 4.58 11.65 8.77
N MET A 128 3.61 10.83 8.32
CA MET A 128 3.90 9.43 7.93
C MET A 128 4.91 9.36 6.79
N GLY A 129 4.77 10.18 5.76
CA GLY A 129 5.72 10.23 4.63
C GLY A 129 7.14 10.60 5.07
N GLU A 130 7.29 11.58 5.95
CA GLU A 130 8.58 11.97 6.55
C GLU A 130 9.19 10.82 7.38
N GLN A 131 8.38 10.11 8.15
CA GLN A 131 8.83 8.93 8.90
C GLN A 131 9.32 7.82 7.96
N LEU A 132 8.63 7.55 6.85
CA LEU A 132 9.08 6.59 5.85
C LEU A 132 10.41 7.00 5.23
N MET A 133 10.60 8.29 4.93
CA MET A 133 11.87 8.81 4.40
C MET A 133 13.03 8.64 5.37
N ALA A 134 12.78 8.68 6.67
CA ALA A 134 13.79 8.43 7.71
C ALA A 134 14.22 6.95 7.80
N GLN A 135 13.42 6.01 7.28
CA GLN A 135 13.68 4.55 7.34
C GLN A 135 14.55 4.06 6.15
N THR A 136 15.72 4.65 5.96
CA THR A 136 16.58 4.39 4.77
C THR A 136 17.09 2.95 4.66
N GLY A 137 17.09 2.19 5.75
CA GLY A 137 17.56 0.80 5.82
C GLY A 137 16.52 -0.27 5.51
N ASP A 138 15.23 0.09 5.40
CA ASP A 138 14.16 -0.89 5.19
C ASP A 138 14.12 -1.41 3.74
N PRO A 139 14.41 -2.70 3.50
CA PRO A 139 14.37 -3.28 2.16
C PRO A 139 12.98 -3.25 1.54
N ALA A 140 11.90 -3.39 2.36
CA ALA A 140 10.53 -3.33 1.88
C ALA A 140 10.16 -1.93 1.35
N LEU A 141 10.70 -0.86 1.94
CA LEU A 141 10.50 0.50 1.44
C LEU A 141 11.30 0.78 0.15
N LYS A 142 12.46 0.17 -0.03
CA LYS A 142 13.28 0.39 -1.23
C LYS A 142 12.53 0.02 -2.50
N GLN A 143 11.71 -1.03 -2.48
CA GLN A 143 10.92 -1.41 -3.65
C GLN A 143 9.97 -0.31 -4.12
N LEU A 144 9.47 0.57 -3.20
CA LEU A 144 8.61 1.70 -3.56
C LEU A 144 9.26 2.69 -4.53
N LYS A 145 10.59 2.71 -4.61
CA LYS A 145 11.32 3.56 -5.56
C LYS A 145 11.38 2.98 -6.98
N SER A 146 10.81 1.80 -7.21
CA SER A 146 10.67 1.27 -8.57
C SER A 146 9.64 2.07 -9.37
N PRO A 147 10.01 2.59 -10.57
CA PRO A 147 9.06 3.26 -11.45
C PRO A 147 8.04 2.31 -12.09
N LYS A 148 8.28 1.00 -11.99
CA LYS A 148 7.39 -0.03 -12.55
C LYS A 148 6.16 -0.25 -11.69
N LEU A 149 6.20 0.07 -10.39
CA LEU A 149 5.07 -0.13 -9.48
C LEU A 149 3.92 0.80 -9.83
N LYS A 150 2.71 0.24 -9.91
CA LYS A 150 1.47 0.94 -10.26
C LYS A 150 0.37 0.75 -9.23
N LEU A 151 0.32 -0.43 -8.60
CA LEU A 151 -0.78 -0.84 -7.75
C LEU A 151 -0.32 -1.04 -6.31
N VAL A 152 -1.23 -0.79 -5.38
CA VAL A 152 -1.04 -1.03 -3.95
C VAL A 152 -2.33 -1.51 -3.31
N GLY A 153 -2.23 -2.50 -2.43
CA GLY A 153 -3.25 -2.82 -1.44
C GLY A 153 -2.81 -2.31 -0.08
N ILE A 154 -3.73 -1.78 0.69
CA ILE A 154 -3.48 -1.24 2.03
C ILE A 154 -4.52 -1.84 2.97
N HIS A 155 -4.07 -2.24 4.16
CA HIS A 155 -4.94 -2.61 5.26
C HIS A 155 -4.49 -1.93 6.54
N VAL A 156 -5.45 -1.32 7.24
CA VAL A 156 -5.24 -0.61 8.51
C VAL A 156 -5.91 -1.42 9.62
N PHE A 157 -5.21 -1.67 10.71
CA PHE A 157 -5.69 -2.53 11.79
C PHE A 157 -5.20 -2.05 13.17
N GLU A 158 -5.92 -2.41 14.21
CA GLU A 158 -5.54 -2.16 15.59
C GLU A 158 -4.64 -3.28 16.11
N TYR A 159 -3.55 -2.93 16.79
CA TYR A 159 -2.65 -3.86 17.47
C TYR A 159 -2.17 -3.26 18.80
N GLY A 160 -2.53 -3.87 19.91
CA GLY A 160 -2.32 -3.29 21.24
C GLY A 160 -3.11 -1.99 21.38
N SER A 161 -2.43 -0.89 21.70
CA SER A 161 -3.04 0.44 21.92
C SER A 161 -2.89 1.38 20.71
N ALA A 162 -2.38 0.89 19.59
CA ALA A 162 -2.12 1.74 18.43
C ALA A 162 -2.71 1.15 17.13
N THR A 163 -2.97 2.02 16.18
CA THR A 163 -3.37 1.65 14.82
C THR A 163 -2.11 1.50 13.97
N TYR A 164 -2.03 0.40 13.23
CA TYR A 164 -0.94 0.11 12.31
C TYR A 164 -1.48 -0.06 10.89
N TRP A 165 -0.58 -0.09 9.94
CA TRP A 165 -0.91 -0.39 8.56
C TRP A 165 0.12 -1.31 7.92
N VAL A 166 -0.34 -2.07 6.94
CA VAL A 166 0.49 -2.87 6.04
C VAL A 166 0.10 -2.58 4.60
N ALA A 167 1.05 -2.72 3.68
CA ALA A 167 0.79 -2.54 2.27
C ALA A 167 1.47 -3.63 1.43
N VAL A 168 0.83 -3.94 0.30
CA VAL A 168 1.31 -4.89 -0.70
C VAL A 168 1.30 -4.20 -2.05
N VAL A 169 2.40 -4.25 -2.81
CA VAL A 169 2.56 -3.51 -4.05
C VAL A 169 2.74 -4.44 -5.26
N ALA A 170 2.35 -3.98 -6.44
CA ALA A 170 2.53 -4.73 -7.68
C ALA A 170 2.86 -3.81 -8.86
N GLU A 171 3.55 -4.36 -9.88
CA GLU A 171 3.87 -3.68 -11.14
C GLU A 171 2.69 -3.68 -12.13
N GLY A 172 1.72 -4.55 -11.94
CA GLY A 172 0.55 -4.67 -12.81
C GLY A 172 -0.53 -5.55 -12.21
N GLY A 173 -1.72 -5.49 -12.79
CA GLY A 173 -2.86 -6.29 -12.40
C GLY A 173 -2.68 -7.79 -12.63
N LYS A 174 -3.68 -8.58 -12.21
CA LYS A 174 -3.69 -10.02 -12.45
C LYS A 174 -3.66 -10.30 -13.96
N THR A 175 -2.72 -11.13 -14.36
CA THR A 175 -2.79 -11.77 -15.68
C THR A 175 -3.85 -12.87 -15.61
N ALA A 176 -4.70 -12.91 -16.63
CA ALA A 176 -5.69 -13.97 -16.79
C ALA A 176 -5.03 -15.35 -16.95
#